data_b2ff886001a49c0f7afd6ceea2459232
#
_entry.id   b2ff886001a49c0f7afd6ceea2459232
#
_cell.length_a   1.000
_cell.length_b   1.000
_cell.length_c   1.000
_cell.angle_alpha   90.00
_cell.angle_beta   90.00
_cell.angle_gamma   90.00
#
_symmetry.space_group_name_H-M   'P 1'
#
loop_
_entity.id
_entity.type
_entity.pdbx_description
1 polymer ?
#
loop_
_entity_poly.entity_id
_entity_poly.type
_entity_poly.pdbx_seq_one_letter_code
_entity_poly.pdbx_strand_id
1 'polypeptide(L)'
;MFPVQRVSGRDVNLAFVGPPKSGKTYAMSELRFHRAQTVYIDITGEVVAPFVFGRGRDVALAIGLRPCVHTVWQCGHLMDNPDVMLAGVKAIGSAAQLYHERVTIIFDEVGAFKDQGHKKTIDHMCGVARTGRQKGVSVWAGSHRPQEMPPNLNAVLDETWYTGCGNAADYDFLRRYVGKEELVAAVKQVTRHRAATKRAGATEFPFVRRLHSGAAEFSRLPGDPEWTCSPDGNWCVVEQLGTGTLGRPHG
;
A
#
# COMPACT_ATOMS: atom_id res chain seq x y z
N MET A 1 -5.50 10.89 16.73
CA MET A 1 -5.26 11.55 15.42
C MET A 1 -4.00 10.91 14.89
N PHE A 2 -4.10 10.07 13.85
CA PHE A 2 -2.98 9.24 13.40
C PHE A 2 -1.88 10.10 12.76
N PRO A 3 -0.59 9.82 13.01
CA PRO A 3 0.53 10.55 12.42
C PRO A 3 0.52 10.53 10.88
N VAL A 4 -0.20 9.59 10.28
CA VAL A 4 -0.39 9.44 8.84
C VAL A 4 -1.08 10.63 8.17
N GLN A 5 -1.92 11.38 8.88
CA GLN A 5 -2.55 12.59 8.30
C GLN A 5 -1.55 13.62 7.77
N ARG A 6 -0.29 13.58 8.24
CA ARG A 6 0.72 14.54 7.81
C ARG A 6 1.56 14.12 6.62
N VAL A 7 1.71 12.81 6.42
CA VAL A 7 2.24 12.29 5.17
C VAL A 7 1.24 12.53 4.04
N SER A 8 -0.05 12.56 4.38
CA SER A 8 -1.16 12.64 3.43
C SER A 8 -1.52 14.06 2.95
N GLY A 9 -0.81 15.09 3.35
CA GLY A 9 -0.96 16.41 2.74
C GLY A 9 -0.56 16.43 1.27
N ARG A 10 0.12 15.38 0.81
CA ARG A 10 0.49 15.15 -0.59
C ARG A 10 -0.02 13.78 -1.02
N ASP A 11 -0.45 13.67 -2.27
CA ASP A 11 -0.78 12.39 -2.88
C ASP A 11 0.50 11.59 -3.06
N VAL A 12 0.66 10.53 -2.24
CA VAL A 12 1.86 9.69 -2.20
C VAL A 12 1.56 8.28 -2.72
N ASN A 13 2.48 7.75 -3.49
CA ASN A 13 2.44 6.37 -3.94
C ASN A 13 3.19 5.51 -2.93
N LEU A 14 2.54 4.45 -2.43
CA LEU A 14 3.06 3.62 -1.35
C LEU A 14 3.24 2.16 -1.76
N ALA A 15 4.29 1.52 -1.24
CA ALA A 15 4.39 0.07 -1.19
C ALA A 15 4.19 -0.45 0.24
N PHE A 16 3.54 -1.60 0.37
CA PHE A 16 3.41 -2.37 1.60
C PHE A 16 3.97 -3.76 1.37
N VAL A 17 5.07 -4.08 2.05
CA VAL A 17 5.80 -5.32 1.83
C VAL A 17 5.90 -6.13 3.11
N GLY A 18 5.53 -7.40 3.03
CA GLY A 18 5.67 -8.34 4.15
C GLY A 18 4.82 -9.59 3.98
N PRO A 19 5.10 -10.65 4.73
CA PRO A 19 4.47 -11.94 4.56
C PRO A 19 2.95 -11.90 4.79
N PRO A 20 2.20 -12.96 4.39
CA PRO A 20 0.78 -13.08 4.71
C PRO A 20 0.51 -12.86 6.19
N LYS A 21 -0.62 -12.25 6.51
CA LYS A 21 -1.05 -11.95 7.90
C LYS A 21 -0.07 -11.05 8.66
N SER A 22 0.69 -10.21 7.95
CA SER A 22 1.64 -9.26 8.55
C SER A 22 1.04 -7.90 8.89
N GLY A 23 -0.24 -7.69 8.61
CA GLY A 23 -0.92 -6.42 8.82
C GLY A 23 -0.87 -5.46 7.64
N LYS A 24 -0.40 -5.88 6.45
CA LYS A 24 -0.41 -5.01 5.25
C LYS A 24 -1.79 -4.47 4.93
N THR A 25 -2.76 -5.37 4.73
CA THR A 25 -4.14 -5.01 4.40
C THR A 25 -4.78 -4.19 5.51
N TYR A 26 -4.47 -4.49 6.79
CA TYR A 26 -4.88 -3.65 7.91
C TYR A 26 -4.30 -2.23 7.80
N ALA A 27 -2.99 -2.09 7.59
CA ALA A 27 -2.34 -0.78 7.43
C ALA A 27 -2.94 0.00 6.25
N MET A 28 -3.12 -0.65 5.08
CA MET A 28 -3.77 -0.04 3.92
C MET A 28 -5.21 0.38 4.23
N SER A 29 -5.94 -0.41 5.01
CA SER A 29 -7.33 -0.10 5.41
C SER A 29 -7.41 1.09 6.35
N GLU A 30 -6.56 1.16 7.35
CA GLU A 30 -6.49 2.29 8.29
C GLU A 30 -6.12 3.59 7.55
N LEU A 31 -5.12 3.52 6.67
CA LEU A 31 -4.67 4.67 5.90
C LEU A 31 -5.74 5.16 4.90
N ARG A 32 -6.57 4.25 4.36
CA ARG A 32 -7.61 4.61 3.40
C ARG A 32 -8.68 5.53 3.99
N PHE A 33 -9.01 5.41 5.28
CA PHE A 33 -10.03 6.24 5.92
C PHE A 33 -9.70 7.73 5.86
N HIS A 34 -8.46 8.08 5.58
CA HIS A 34 -8.02 9.46 5.39
C HIS A 34 -8.12 9.94 3.94
N ARG A 35 -8.59 9.09 3.01
CA ARG A 35 -8.74 9.40 1.59
C ARG A 35 -10.21 9.60 1.23
N ALA A 36 -10.48 10.54 0.33
CA ALA A 36 -11.84 10.80 -0.12
C ALA A 36 -12.45 9.57 -0.81
N GLN A 37 -11.66 8.87 -1.63
CA GLN A 37 -12.10 7.67 -2.33
C GLN A 37 -10.99 6.63 -2.41
N THR A 38 -11.36 5.35 -2.30
CA THR A 38 -10.42 4.24 -2.43
C THR A 38 -10.99 3.15 -3.34
N VAL A 39 -10.15 2.67 -4.25
CA VAL A 39 -10.47 1.56 -5.14
C VAL A 39 -9.49 0.43 -4.86
N TYR A 40 -9.97 -0.70 -4.36
CA TYR A 40 -9.18 -1.91 -4.22
C TYR A 40 -9.27 -2.75 -5.48
N ILE A 41 -8.13 -3.15 -6.02
CA ILE A 41 -8.01 -4.19 -7.03
C ILE A 41 -7.61 -5.45 -6.28
N ASP A 42 -8.62 -6.24 -5.94
CA ASP A 42 -8.52 -7.41 -5.06
C ASP A 42 -8.52 -8.69 -5.89
N ILE A 43 -7.39 -9.37 -5.91
CA ILE A 43 -7.23 -10.67 -6.57
C ILE A 43 -7.46 -11.85 -5.64
N THR A 44 -7.41 -11.62 -4.33
CA THR A 44 -7.56 -12.68 -3.31
C THR A 44 -8.99 -12.90 -2.88
N GLY A 45 -9.86 -11.90 -3.04
CA GLY A 45 -11.24 -11.92 -2.57
C GLY A 45 -11.39 -11.67 -1.06
N GLU A 46 -10.33 -11.19 -0.41
CA GLU A 46 -10.30 -11.00 1.05
C GLU A 46 -10.73 -9.59 1.50
N VAL A 47 -10.77 -8.62 0.58
CA VAL A 47 -11.07 -7.24 0.93
C VAL A 47 -12.57 -7.02 1.06
N VAL A 48 -12.99 -6.55 2.24
CA VAL A 48 -14.38 -6.20 2.53
C VAL A 48 -14.60 -4.70 2.33
N ALA A 49 -15.60 -4.35 1.53
CA ALA A 49 -16.02 -2.96 1.33
C ALA A 49 -17.53 -2.88 1.08
N PRO A 50 -18.15 -1.68 1.23
CA PRO A 50 -19.57 -1.48 0.99
C PRO A 50 -20.00 -1.83 -0.45
N PHE A 51 -19.10 -1.65 -1.42
CA PHE A 51 -19.38 -1.87 -2.83
C PHE A 51 -18.34 -2.78 -3.46
N VAL A 52 -18.79 -3.93 -3.95
CA VAL A 52 -17.98 -4.95 -4.59
C VAL A 52 -18.46 -5.15 -6.03
N PHE A 53 -17.54 -5.12 -6.98
CA PHE A 53 -17.83 -5.25 -8.41
C PHE A 53 -17.00 -6.39 -9.04
N GLY A 54 -17.59 -7.10 -9.97
CA GLY A 54 -16.91 -8.12 -10.75
C GLY A 54 -16.22 -7.58 -12.03
N ARG A 55 -16.53 -6.34 -12.43
CA ARG A 55 -15.99 -5.74 -13.67
C ARG A 55 -15.34 -4.39 -13.39
N GLY A 56 -14.15 -4.16 -13.93
CA GLY A 56 -13.40 -2.91 -13.73
C GLY A 56 -14.13 -1.67 -14.29
N ARG A 57 -14.91 -1.79 -15.36
CA ARG A 57 -15.72 -0.70 -15.90
C ARG A 57 -16.82 -0.24 -14.93
N ASP A 58 -17.39 -1.15 -14.16
CA ASP A 58 -18.46 -0.80 -13.21
C ASP A 58 -17.87 -0.04 -12.01
N VAL A 59 -16.64 -0.39 -11.60
CA VAL A 59 -15.85 0.39 -10.64
C VAL A 59 -15.54 1.78 -11.20
N ALA A 60 -15.14 1.89 -12.46
CA ALA A 60 -14.86 3.17 -13.12
C ALA A 60 -16.11 4.09 -13.13
N LEU A 61 -17.29 3.53 -13.39
CA LEU A 61 -18.55 4.26 -13.28
C LEU A 61 -18.85 4.68 -11.83
N ALA A 62 -18.58 3.80 -10.86
CA ALA A 62 -18.79 4.10 -9.44
C ALA A 62 -17.90 5.27 -8.96
N ILE A 63 -16.67 5.37 -9.45
CA ILE A 63 -15.78 6.51 -9.15
C ILE A 63 -16.46 7.83 -9.53
N GLY A 64 -17.11 7.89 -10.70
CA GLY A 64 -17.76 9.10 -11.18
C GLY A 64 -19.10 9.43 -10.54
N LEU A 65 -19.84 8.41 -10.13
CA LEU A 65 -21.21 8.58 -9.63
C LEU A 65 -21.29 8.73 -8.11
N ARG A 66 -20.29 8.31 -7.38
CA ARG A 66 -20.31 8.25 -5.91
C ARG A 66 -18.98 8.68 -5.33
N PRO A 67 -18.71 9.98 -5.20
CA PRO A 67 -17.52 10.48 -4.52
C PRO A 67 -17.48 10.00 -3.05
N CYS A 68 -16.29 9.83 -2.53
CA CYS A 68 -16.03 9.42 -1.14
C CYS A 68 -16.42 7.98 -0.77
N VAL A 69 -16.49 7.07 -1.74
CA VAL A 69 -16.85 5.66 -1.49
C VAL A 69 -15.64 4.74 -1.64
N HIS A 70 -15.60 3.74 -0.75
CA HIS A 70 -14.62 2.66 -0.86
C HIS A 70 -15.22 1.53 -1.70
N THR A 71 -14.57 1.23 -2.82
CA THR A 71 -15.00 0.20 -3.77
C THR A 71 -13.96 -0.90 -3.90
N VAL A 72 -14.41 -2.11 -4.19
CA VAL A 72 -13.56 -3.27 -4.47
C VAL A 72 -13.89 -3.82 -5.85
N TRP A 73 -12.87 -4.03 -6.65
CA TRP A 73 -12.94 -4.85 -7.83
C TRP A 73 -12.37 -6.24 -7.53
N GLN A 74 -13.24 -7.21 -7.35
CA GLN A 74 -12.82 -8.61 -7.20
C GLN A 74 -12.50 -9.20 -8.57
N CYS A 75 -11.23 -9.32 -8.87
CA CYS A 75 -10.74 -9.67 -10.21
C CYS A 75 -9.87 -10.93 -10.26
N GLY A 76 -9.78 -11.70 -9.19
CA GLY A 76 -8.97 -12.93 -9.13
C GLY A 76 -9.27 -13.91 -10.25
N HIS A 77 -10.55 -14.07 -10.61
CA HIS A 77 -10.99 -14.92 -11.72
C HIS A 77 -10.57 -14.39 -13.11
N LEU A 78 -10.05 -13.18 -13.22
CA LEU A 78 -9.60 -12.58 -14.48
C LEU A 78 -8.07 -12.66 -14.64
N MET A 79 -7.35 -13.23 -13.67
CA MET A 79 -5.89 -13.32 -13.74
C MET A 79 -5.38 -14.14 -14.93
N ASP A 80 -6.16 -15.10 -15.44
CA ASP A 80 -5.83 -15.85 -16.64
C ASP A 80 -6.14 -15.09 -17.94
N ASN A 81 -6.68 -13.86 -17.85
CA ASN A 81 -7.02 -13.03 -19.01
C ASN A 81 -6.38 -11.62 -18.90
N PRO A 82 -5.10 -11.48 -19.28
CA PRO A 82 -4.35 -10.23 -19.16
C PRO A 82 -4.97 -9.04 -19.88
N ASP A 83 -5.65 -9.24 -21.00
CA ASP A 83 -6.26 -8.14 -21.76
C ASP A 83 -7.50 -7.59 -21.05
N VAL A 84 -8.31 -8.45 -20.46
CA VAL A 84 -9.48 -8.03 -19.65
C VAL A 84 -9.03 -7.31 -18.40
N MET A 85 -7.99 -7.84 -17.74
CA MET A 85 -7.39 -7.20 -16.56
C MET A 85 -6.85 -5.80 -16.91
N LEU A 86 -6.09 -5.68 -17.99
CA LEU A 86 -5.56 -4.41 -18.48
C LEU A 86 -6.69 -3.41 -18.81
N ALA A 87 -7.75 -3.87 -19.49
CA ALA A 87 -8.88 -3.02 -19.82
C ALA A 87 -9.58 -2.47 -18.57
N GLY A 88 -9.76 -3.31 -17.54
CA GLY A 88 -10.33 -2.90 -16.26
C GLY A 88 -9.45 -1.87 -15.54
N VAL A 89 -8.15 -2.12 -15.42
CA VAL A 89 -7.20 -1.19 -14.78
C VAL A 89 -7.13 0.14 -15.54
N LYS A 90 -7.16 0.11 -16.87
CA LYS A 90 -7.22 1.33 -17.70
C LYS A 90 -8.49 2.14 -17.43
N ALA A 91 -9.65 1.49 -17.39
CA ALA A 91 -10.92 2.15 -17.13
C ALA A 91 -10.90 2.84 -15.74
N ILE A 92 -10.45 2.15 -14.70
CA ILE A 92 -10.31 2.67 -13.34
C ILE A 92 -9.33 3.85 -13.30
N GLY A 93 -8.14 3.69 -13.87
CA GLY A 93 -7.11 4.75 -13.88
C GLY A 93 -7.57 6.00 -14.64
N SER A 94 -8.27 5.84 -15.76
CA SER A 94 -8.83 6.96 -16.54
C SER A 94 -9.94 7.68 -15.77
N ALA A 95 -10.87 6.93 -15.16
CA ALA A 95 -11.93 7.51 -14.35
C ALA A 95 -11.36 8.30 -13.17
N ALA A 96 -10.40 7.71 -12.42
CA ALA A 96 -9.76 8.38 -11.30
C ALA A 96 -9.10 9.71 -11.71
N GLN A 97 -8.44 9.75 -12.88
CA GLN A 97 -7.80 10.96 -13.38
C GLN A 97 -8.77 12.03 -13.92
N LEU A 98 -9.96 11.62 -14.36
CA LEU A 98 -10.97 12.54 -14.89
C LEU A 98 -11.72 13.30 -13.81
N TYR A 99 -11.98 12.64 -12.69
CA TYR A 99 -12.82 13.21 -11.63
C TYR A 99 -12.09 14.16 -10.66
N HIS A 100 -10.77 14.33 -10.80
CA HIS A 100 -9.94 15.30 -10.07
C HIS A 100 -10.13 15.31 -8.53
N GLU A 101 -10.74 14.28 -7.98
CA GLU A 101 -10.86 14.07 -6.54
C GLU A 101 -9.73 13.16 -6.05
N ARG A 102 -9.46 13.19 -4.74
CA ARG A 102 -8.43 12.32 -4.14
C ARG A 102 -8.86 10.87 -4.21
N VAL A 103 -8.34 10.14 -5.21
CA VAL A 103 -8.57 8.72 -5.41
C VAL A 103 -7.29 7.95 -5.11
N THR A 104 -7.41 6.92 -4.28
CA THR A 104 -6.32 5.96 -4.07
C THR A 104 -6.67 4.63 -4.72
N ILE A 105 -5.85 4.19 -5.66
CA ILE A 105 -5.96 2.88 -6.30
C ILE A 105 -5.01 1.93 -5.58
N ILE A 106 -5.55 0.88 -4.96
CA ILE A 106 -4.79 -0.09 -4.16
C ILE A 106 -4.76 -1.42 -4.88
N PHE A 107 -3.56 -1.92 -5.15
CA PHE A 107 -3.31 -3.27 -5.62
C PHE A 107 -2.84 -4.10 -4.43
N ASP A 108 -3.68 -5.01 -3.94
CA ASP A 108 -3.38 -5.73 -2.69
C ASP A 108 -2.21 -6.70 -2.85
N GLU A 109 -2.08 -7.36 -4.01
CA GLU A 109 -0.98 -8.30 -4.30
C GLU A 109 -0.41 -8.10 -5.70
N VAL A 110 0.58 -7.22 -5.83
CA VAL A 110 1.20 -6.94 -7.14
C VAL A 110 2.14 -8.04 -7.62
N GLY A 111 2.61 -8.90 -6.72
CA GLY A 111 3.45 -10.05 -7.05
C GLY A 111 2.78 -11.00 -8.04
N ALA A 112 1.48 -11.21 -7.88
CA ALA A 112 0.71 -12.06 -8.78
C ALA A 112 0.71 -11.57 -10.23
N PHE A 113 0.75 -10.26 -10.44
CA PHE A 113 0.80 -9.69 -11.80
C PHE A 113 2.14 -9.92 -12.50
N LYS A 114 3.22 -10.13 -11.75
CA LYS A 114 4.55 -10.37 -12.30
C LYS A 114 4.65 -11.71 -13.02
N ASP A 115 4.06 -12.74 -12.43
CA ASP A 115 4.25 -14.13 -12.87
C ASP A 115 3.28 -14.59 -13.97
N GLN A 116 2.20 -13.82 -14.20
CA GLN A 116 1.09 -14.20 -15.11
C GLN A 116 1.03 -13.39 -16.42
N GLY A 117 2.13 -12.83 -16.87
CA GLY A 117 2.17 -12.12 -18.16
C GLY A 117 1.53 -10.73 -18.17
N HIS A 118 1.21 -10.16 -17.01
CA HIS A 118 0.55 -8.85 -16.86
C HIS A 118 1.50 -7.64 -16.97
N LYS A 119 2.57 -7.73 -17.75
CA LYS A 119 3.53 -6.63 -17.91
C LYS A 119 2.86 -5.32 -18.31
N LYS A 120 1.94 -5.36 -19.30
CA LYS A 120 1.22 -4.15 -19.75
C LYS A 120 0.37 -3.52 -18.64
N THR A 121 -0.19 -4.36 -17.76
CA THR A 121 -0.95 -3.89 -16.59
C THR A 121 -0.04 -3.16 -15.61
N ILE A 122 1.12 -3.73 -15.29
CA ILE A 122 2.14 -3.08 -14.44
C ILE A 122 2.62 -1.76 -15.07
N ASP A 123 2.93 -1.75 -16.37
CA ASP A 123 3.38 -0.53 -17.05
C ASP A 123 2.30 0.57 -17.00
N HIS A 124 1.02 0.20 -17.14
CA HIS A 124 -0.08 1.14 -16.98
C HIS A 124 -0.20 1.68 -15.55
N MET A 125 -0.08 0.81 -14.54
CA MET A 125 -0.05 1.22 -13.13
C MET A 125 1.08 2.23 -12.87
N CYS A 126 2.28 1.98 -13.40
CA CYS A 126 3.41 2.91 -13.32
C CYS A 126 3.08 4.25 -13.98
N GLY A 127 2.40 4.24 -15.12
CA GLY A 127 1.90 5.44 -15.79
C GLY A 127 0.96 6.24 -14.90
N VAL A 128 -0.05 5.58 -14.32
CA VAL A 128 -1.00 6.22 -13.38
C VAL A 128 -0.27 6.78 -12.15
N ALA A 129 0.68 6.04 -11.58
CA ALA A 129 1.46 6.51 -10.42
C ALA A 129 2.28 7.78 -10.74
N ARG A 130 2.86 7.87 -11.95
CA ARG A 130 3.65 9.04 -12.36
C ARG A 130 2.81 10.28 -12.64
N THR A 131 1.70 10.10 -13.35
CA THR A 131 0.89 11.22 -13.85
C THR A 131 -0.29 11.56 -12.96
N GLY A 132 -0.72 10.62 -12.13
CA GLY A 132 -1.92 10.74 -11.31
C GLY A 132 -1.82 11.76 -10.18
N ARG A 133 -0.61 11.98 -9.64
CA ARG A 133 -0.41 12.93 -8.52
C ARG A 133 -0.94 14.33 -8.81
N GLN A 134 -0.68 14.85 -10.00
CA GLN A 134 -1.16 16.19 -10.41
C GLN A 134 -2.69 16.24 -10.49
N LYS A 135 -3.33 15.09 -10.50
CA LYS A 135 -4.78 14.90 -10.60
C LYS A 135 -5.39 14.33 -9.32
N GLY A 136 -4.64 14.31 -8.21
CA GLY A 136 -5.12 13.78 -6.93
C GLY A 136 -5.22 12.25 -6.89
N VAL A 137 -4.54 11.53 -7.80
CA VAL A 137 -4.55 10.05 -7.83
C VAL A 137 -3.27 9.49 -7.23
N SER A 138 -3.41 8.59 -6.26
CA SER A 138 -2.32 7.83 -5.66
C SER A 138 -2.44 6.35 -6.00
N VAL A 139 -1.30 5.68 -6.14
CA VAL A 139 -1.22 4.22 -6.34
C VAL A 139 -0.54 3.60 -5.12
N TRP A 140 -1.21 2.64 -4.49
CA TRP A 140 -0.66 1.84 -3.42
C TRP A 140 -0.54 0.38 -3.86
N ALA A 141 0.55 -0.26 -3.48
CA ALA A 141 0.87 -1.61 -3.92
C ALA A 141 1.24 -2.49 -2.73
N GLY A 142 0.54 -3.61 -2.56
CA GLY A 142 0.89 -4.66 -1.62
C GLY A 142 1.74 -5.75 -2.27
N SER A 143 2.69 -6.33 -1.51
CA SER A 143 3.40 -7.53 -1.93
C SER A 143 3.78 -8.38 -0.72
N HIS A 144 3.78 -9.70 -0.91
CA HIS A 144 4.18 -10.63 0.15
C HIS A 144 5.70 -10.64 0.37
N ARG A 145 6.48 -10.34 -0.65
CA ARG A 145 7.95 -10.40 -0.60
C ARG A 145 8.57 -9.19 -1.32
N PRO A 146 9.71 -8.66 -0.84
CA PRO A 146 10.37 -7.53 -1.48
C PRO A 146 10.73 -7.78 -2.95
N GLN A 147 11.15 -9.01 -3.30
CA GLN A 147 11.54 -9.40 -4.65
C GLN A 147 10.36 -9.58 -5.62
N GLU A 148 9.14 -9.69 -5.11
CA GLU A 148 7.92 -9.79 -5.94
C GLU A 148 7.43 -8.42 -6.38
N MET A 149 7.87 -7.35 -5.73
CA MET A 149 7.56 -5.99 -6.16
C MET A 149 8.19 -5.72 -7.55
N PRO A 150 7.36 -5.40 -8.58
CA PRO A 150 7.90 -5.11 -9.90
C PRO A 150 8.86 -3.91 -9.85
N PRO A 151 10.10 -4.03 -10.42
CA PRO A 151 11.10 -2.96 -10.35
C PRO A 151 10.61 -1.62 -10.89
N ASN A 152 9.87 -1.64 -12.01
CA ASN A 152 9.31 -0.43 -12.63
C ASN A 152 8.30 0.26 -11.72
N LEU A 153 7.47 -0.52 -11.01
CA LEU A 153 6.51 0.02 -10.04
C LEU A 153 7.24 0.56 -8.82
N ASN A 154 8.19 -0.20 -8.27
CA ASN A 154 8.99 0.25 -7.12
C ASN A 154 9.72 1.58 -7.39
N ALA A 155 10.14 1.82 -8.63
CA ALA A 155 10.82 3.06 -9.03
C ALA A 155 9.91 4.31 -9.04
N VAL A 156 8.59 4.16 -9.06
CA VAL A 156 7.62 5.27 -9.06
C VAL A 156 6.89 5.45 -7.75
N LEU A 157 7.14 4.58 -6.77
CA LEU A 157 6.62 4.71 -5.42
C LEU A 157 7.48 5.69 -4.62
N ASP A 158 6.87 6.40 -3.72
CA ASP A 158 7.55 7.38 -2.86
C ASP A 158 8.11 6.74 -1.61
N GLU A 159 7.41 5.73 -1.11
CA GLU A 159 7.73 5.07 0.15
C GLU A 159 7.46 3.57 0.07
N THR A 160 8.22 2.81 0.87
CA THR A 160 7.93 1.41 1.15
C THR A 160 7.80 1.19 2.65
N TRP A 161 6.73 0.52 3.04
CA TRP A 161 6.41 0.13 4.39
C TRP A 161 6.61 -1.38 4.55
N TYR A 162 7.64 -1.76 5.30
CA TYR A 162 7.97 -3.16 5.57
C TYR A 162 7.31 -3.62 6.86
N THR A 163 6.37 -4.54 6.75
CA THR A 163 5.70 -5.17 7.90
C THR A 163 6.44 -6.45 8.35
N GLY A 164 7.60 -6.73 7.75
CA GLY A 164 8.48 -7.84 8.03
C GLY A 164 8.94 -8.57 6.76
N CYS A 165 9.76 -9.60 6.95
CA CYS A 165 10.18 -10.53 5.91
C CYS A 165 9.84 -11.97 6.30
N GLY A 166 9.55 -12.81 5.29
CA GLY A 166 9.14 -14.19 5.51
C GLY A 166 10.31 -15.17 5.71
N ASN A 167 11.44 -14.91 5.07
CA ASN A 167 12.59 -15.83 5.05
C ASN A 167 13.94 -15.11 4.86
N ALA A 168 15.04 -15.87 4.91
CA ALA A 168 16.39 -15.34 4.77
C ALA A 168 16.64 -14.68 3.39
N ALA A 169 16.09 -15.25 2.31
CA ALA A 169 16.28 -14.73 0.96
C ALA A 169 15.66 -13.33 0.79
N ASP A 170 14.59 -13.01 1.53
CA ASP A 170 14.00 -11.67 1.53
C ASP A 170 14.96 -10.63 2.13
N TYR A 171 15.67 -10.99 3.22
CA TYR A 171 16.67 -10.12 3.82
C TYR A 171 17.91 -9.95 2.93
N ASP A 172 18.33 -11.02 2.25
CA ASP A 172 19.45 -10.96 1.30
C ASP A 172 19.12 -10.11 0.09
N PHE A 173 17.86 -10.16 -0.38
CA PHE A 173 17.37 -9.27 -1.41
C PHE A 173 17.41 -7.82 -0.94
N LEU A 174 16.86 -7.50 0.24
CA LEU A 174 16.88 -6.15 0.80
C LEU A 174 18.31 -5.62 0.94
N ARG A 175 19.25 -6.45 1.44
CA ARG A 175 20.66 -6.08 1.56
C ARG A 175 21.27 -5.71 0.22
N ARG A 176 21.05 -6.51 -0.80
CA ARG A 176 21.60 -6.27 -2.16
C ARG A 176 20.92 -5.09 -2.86
N TYR A 177 19.61 -4.97 -2.72
CA TYR A 177 18.83 -3.99 -3.50
C TYR A 177 18.84 -2.61 -2.85
N VAL A 178 18.81 -2.56 -1.53
CA VAL A 178 18.75 -1.30 -0.77
C VAL A 178 20.16 -0.85 -0.32
N GLY A 179 21.07 -1.79 -0.12
CA GLY A 179 22.47 -1.51 0.26
C GLY A 179 22.64 -0.93 1.66
N LYS A 180 21.61 -1.04 2.55
CA LYS A 180 21.64 -0.47 3.91
C LYS A 180 21.40 -1.57 4.94
N GLU A 181 22.46 -1.95 5.67
CA GLU A 181 22.37 -2.96 6.73
C GLU A 181 21.44 -2.54 7.87
N GLU A 182 21.39 -1.25 8.19
CA GLU A 182 20.52 -0.68 9.22
C GLU A 182 19.05 -0.93 8.90
N LEU A 183 18.63 -0.76 7.65
CA LEU A 183 17.26 -1.06 7.22
C LEU A 183 16.96 -2.56 7.38
N VAL A 184 17.90 -3.42 6.99
CA VAL A 184 17.76 -4.88 7.16
C VAL A 184 17.61 -5.24 8.63
N ALA A 185 18.42 -4.62 9.51
CA ALA A 185 18.35 -4.81 10.95
C ALA A 185 16.99 -4.37 11.51
N ALA A 186 16.50 -3.19 11.11
CA ALA A 186 15.20 -2.67 11.52
C ALA A 186 14.05 -3.59 11.07
N VAL A 187 14.05 -4.07 9.82
CA VAL A 187 13.03 -5.01 9.33
C VAL A 187 13.09 -6.34 10.08
N LYS A 188 14.29 -6.83 10.44
CA LYS A 188 14.43 -8.01 11.30
C LYS A 188 13.84 -7.81 12.68
N GLN A 189 14.07 -6.64 13.30
CA GLN A 189 13.50 -6.28 14.59
C GLN A 189 11.97 -6.26 14.56
N VAL A 190 11.38 -5.61 13.56
CA VAL A 190 9.92 -5.58 13.35
C VAL A 190 9.37 -6.99 13.17
N THR A 191 10.05 -7.84 12.39
CA THR A 191 9.61 -9.24 12.19
C THR A 191 9.63 -10.03 13.49
N ARG A 192 10.66 -9.85 14.34
CA ARG A 192 10.77 -10.52 15.65
C ARG A 192 9.70 -10.01 16.62
N HIS A 193 9.54 -8.68 16.71
CA HIS A 193 8.54 -8.06 17.57
C HIS A 193 7.14 -8.56 17.23
N ARG A 194 6.78 -8.57 15.95
CA ARG A 194 5.50 -9.11 15.50
C ARG A 194 5.28 -10.59 15.86
N ALA A 195 6.33 -11.41 15.76
CA ALA A 195 6.23 -12.82 16.16
C ALA A 195 6.00 -12.98 17.67
N ALA A 196 6.56 -12.09 18.48
CA ALA A 196 6.35 -12.06 19.92
C ALA A 196 4.95 -11.54 20.30
N THR A 197 4.50 -10.43 19.71
CA THR A 197 3.18 -9.84 19.97
C THR A 197 2.04 -10.77 19.53
N LYS A 198 2.19 -11.44 18.39
CA LYS A 198 1.24 -12.45 17.94
C LYS A 198 1.09 -13.61 18.92
N ARG A 199 2.20 -14.07 19.52
CA ARG A 199 2.16 -15.13 20.57
C ARG A 199 1.48 -14.65 21.84
N ALA A 200 1.59 -13.37 22.16
CA ALA A 200 0.95 -12.72 23.30
C ALA A 200 -0.52 -12.34 23.05
N GLY A 201 -1.06 -12.60 21.85
CA GLY A 201 -2.44 -12.24 21.50
C GLY A 201 -2.66 -10.75 21.23
N ALA A 202 -1.58 -9.97 21.12
CA ALA A 202 -1.66 -8.55 20.81
C ALA A 202 -1.88 -8.29 19.31
N THR A 203 -2.59 -7.22 19.00
CA THR A 203 -2.92 -6.79 17.62
C THR A 203 -2.03 -5.64 17.12
N GLU A 204 -0.81 -5.55 17.63
CA GLU A 204 0.15 -4.54 17.21
C GLU A 204 0.79 -4.92 15.88
N PHE A 205 0.85 -3.97 14.95
CA PHE A 205 1.45 -4.16 13.62
C PHE A 205 2.58 -3.15 13.40
N PRO A 206 3.75 -3.36 14.01
CA PRO A 206 4.90 -2.49 13.78
C PRO A 206 5.38 -2.61 12.34
N PHE A 207 5.91 -1.53 11.79
CA PHE A 207 6.48 -1.52 10.44
C PHE A 207 7.67 -0.56 10.35
N VAL A 208 8.51 -0.79 9.34
CA VAL A 208 9.59 0.12 8.96
C VAL A 208 9.15 0.87 7.72
N ARG A 209 9.16 2.18 7.79
CA ARG A 209 8.89 3.07 6.66
C ARG A 209 10.20 3.51 6.02
N ARG A 210 10.33 3.32 4.73
CA ARG A 210 11.44 3.79 3.93
C ARG A 210 10.98 4.80 2.90
N LEU A 211 11.67 5.92 2.77
CA LEU A 211 11.49 6.91 1.71
C LEU A 211 12.40 6.57 0.52
N HIS A 212 11.89 6.74 -0.70
CA HIS A 212 12.65 6.45 -1.92
C HIS A 212 13.43 7.65 -2.44
N SER A 213 12.94 8.87 -2.21
CA SER A 213 13.60 10.10 -2.61
C SER A 213 13.86 10.98 -1.38
N GLY A 214 15.12 11.28 -1.14
CA GLY A 214 15.70 12.21 -0.17
C GLY A 214 14.80 12.81 0.90
N ALA A 215 15.39 13.10 2.06
CA ALA A 215 14.81 13.68 3.26
C ALA A 215 13.44 14.35 3.10
N ALA A 216 12.36 13.58 3.28
CA ALA A 216 11.12 14.19 3.71
C ALA A 216 11.28 14.47 5.20
N GLU A 217 11.18 15.72 5.60
CA GLU A 217 11.16 16.12 7.00
C GLU A 217 10.00 15.41 7.69
N PHE A 218 10.33 14.47 8.56
CA PHE A 218 9.38 13.88 9.48
C PHE A 218 9.12 14.88 10.58
N SER A 219 8.10 15.72 10.43
CA SER A 219 7.66 16.56 11.54
C SER A 219 6.93 15.69 12.56
N ARG A 220 7.49 15.55 13.76
CA ARG A 220 6.80 14.99 14.92
C ARG A 220 5.78 15.99 15.45
N LEU A 221 4.62 15.48 15.84
CA LEU A 221 3.64 16.22 16.64
C LEU A 221 3.64 15.71 18.08
N PRO A 222 3.21 16.56 19.02
CA PRO A 222 2.88 16.11 20.37
C PRO A 222 1.86 14.96 20.29
N GLY A 223 2.20 13.82 20.89
CA GLY A 223 1.38 12.60 20.87
C GLY A 223 1.65 11.61 19.74
N ASP A 224 2.60 11.89 18.84
CA ASP A 224 3.07 10.89 17.88
C ASP A 224 3.82 9.77 18.62
N PRO A 225 3.66 8.49 18.18
CA PRO A 225 4.44 7.39 18.74
C PRO A 225 5.94 7.66 18.56
N GLU A 226 6.75 7.13 19.47
CA GLU A 226 8.19 7.25 19.36
C GLU A 226 8.68 6.54 18.10
N TRP A 227 9.21 7.31 17.17
CA TRP A 227 9.80 6.81 15.95
C TRP A 227 11.31 6.81 16.09
N THR A 228 11.92 5.68 15.91
CA THR A 228 13.38 5.58 15.77
C THR A 228 13.73 5.72 14.31
N CYS A 229 14.32 6.85 13.94
CA CYS A 229 14.73 7.12 12.56
C CYS A 229 16.22 6.85 12.37
N SER A 230 16.60 6.51 11.14
CA SER A 230 18.01 6.44 10.76
C SER A 230 18.66 7.84 10.84
N PRO A 231 19.97 7.92 11.08
CA PRO A 231 20.69 9.20 11.16
C PRO A 231 20.55 10.06 9.89
N ASP A 232 20.38 9.41 8.73
CA ASP A 232 20.17 10.05 7.44
C ASP A 232 18.68 10.35 7.12
N GLY A 233 17.75 10.03 8.04
CA GLY A 233 16.32 10.28 7.90
C GLY A 233 15.61 9.46 6.80
N ASN A 234 16.29 8.49 6.20
CA ASN A 234 15.74 7.74 5.06
C ASN A 234 14.76 6.62 5.46
N TRP A 235 14.75 6.20 6.70
CA TRP A 235 13.78 5.24 7.23
C TRP A 235 13.47 5.49 8.70
N CYS A 236 12.29 5.09 9.12
CA CYS A 236 11.86 5.15 10.53
C CYS A 236 11.17 3.85 10.92
N VAL A 237 11.37 3.41 12.15
CA VAL A 237 10.57 2.34 12.78
C VAL A 237 9.40 3.00 13.48
N VAL A 238 8.21 2.57 13.14
CA VAL A 238 6.98 2.96 13.82
C VAL A 238 6.57 1.80 14.72
N GLU A 239 6.66 1.99 16.03
CA GLU A 239 6.41 0.92 16.99
C GLU A 239 4.93 0.58 17.14
N GLN A 240 4.03 1.54 16.89
CA GLN A 240 2.58 1.33 16.93
C GLN A 240 1.86 2.17 15.88
N LEU A 241 1.01 1.53 15.09
CA LEU A 241 -0.19 2.19 14.58
C LEU A 241 -1.14 2.25 15.77
N GLY A 242 -1.37 3.45 16.31
CA GLY A 242 -2.19 3.61 17.49
C GLY A 242 -3.51 2.84 17.35
N THR A 243 -3.85 2.06 18.36
CA THR A 243 -5.16 1.45 18.52
C THR A 243 -6.18 2.55 18.80
N GLY A 244 -6.47 3.37 17.78
CA GLY A 244 -7.65 4.24 17.84
C GLY A 244 -8.85 3.31 17.92
N THR A 245 -9.53 3.32 19.03
CA THR A 245 -10.85 2.71 19.17
C THR A 245 -11.65 3.15 17.95
N LEU A 246 -11.92 2.19 17.07
CA LEU A 246 -12.89 2.33 15.99
C LEU A 246 -14.21 2.74 16.65
N GLY A 247 -14.50 4.05 16.68
CA GLY A 247 -15.83 4.51 16.99
C GLY A 247 -16.76 3.80 16.01
N ARG A 248 -17.56 2.85 16.51
CA ARG A 248 -18.63 2.27 15.73
C ARG A 248 -19.43 3.45 15.17
N PRO A 249 -19.74 3.48 13.88
CA PRO A 249 -20.69 4.46 13.39
C PRO A 249 -21.97 4.25 14.20
N HIS A 250 -22.35 5.24 14.98
CA HIS A 250 -23.65 5.32 15.59
C HIS A 250 -24.66 5.30 14.46
N GLY A 251 -25.61 4.38 14.55
CA GLY A 251 -26.66 4.03 13.62
C GLY A 251 -27.54 5.17 13.13
#